data_a33d3147538b845ad15ce3eaeae02473
#
_entry.id   a33d3147538b845ad15ce3eaeae02473
#
_cell.length_a   1.000
_cell.length_b   1.000
_cell.length_c   1.000
_cell.angle_alpha   90.00
_cell.angle_beta   90.00
_cell.angle_gamma   90.00
#
_symmetry.space_group_name_H-M   'P 1'
#
loop_
_entity.id
_entity.type
_entity.pdbx_description
1 polymer ?
#
loop_
_entity_poly.entity_id
_entity_poly.type
_entity_poly.pdbx_seq_one_letter_code
_entity_poly.pdbx_strand_id
1 'polypeptide(L)'
;VRGGYMKGIANGIFSQYPPLRRVTRKLEQIIREEMDAIGGQEVSMPVVLPGALWEESGRYVSVGSELLRFQDRTGTPMVLGMTHEEAAVQLVREYGRTAARYPFMIYQIQTKFRDEARPRGGLIRVREFTMKDAYSFHTSQQDLERYYARCHRAYERIFARAGLPEVVSVASDSGMMGGSLSHEFMLLTPAGEDSVAVCGACGYRANVEAAACVAHNEPPAVLQPLQTVETPDAHTIEALCAFLHVIPAQCCKAVVYQKETDGSYVVLFLRGDLEASQTKLTNYLGCDVRPAAITPESGLCAGFIGPVGLCGGMTVLYDTSLQGTGNLVCGANRQGFHSTGLQLERDCGTVEYHDFAKLPDGGVCPVCGRPAIRVSRGVEVGNIFQLGAKYTQAMGMRYVDADGTEKTPVMGCYGIGVGRLAACVCEVRHDDHGPVWPLAIAPWQVHLCCLRADDAGTKAAADALYASLQKNGVEVLY
;
A
#
# COMPACT_ATOMS: atom_id res chain seq x y z
N VAL A 1 25.30 2.74 -2.33
CA VAL A 1 26.40 2.05 -3.00
C VAL A 1 27.67 2.91 -2.96
N ARG A 2 27.65 4.15 -3.47
CA ARG A 2 28.85 5.04 -3.53
C ARG A 2 29.47 5.31 -2.16
N GLY A 3 28.68 5.48 -1.11
CA GLY A 3 29.15 5.73 0.26
C GLY A 3 29.62 4.49 1.03
N GLY A 4 29.78 3.33 0.40
CA GLY A 4 30.26 2.12 1.07
C GLY A 4 29.26 1.47 2.04
N TYR A 5 27.97 1.74 1.92
CA TYR A 5 26.94 1.17 2.80
C TYR A 5 26.43 -0.19 2.32
N MET A 6 26.31 -0.40 1.03
CA MET A 6 25.77 -1.64 0.44
C MET A 6 26.35 -1.92 -0.94
N LYS A 7 26.27 -3.19 -1.34
CA LYS A 7 26.68 -3.69 -2.67
C LYS A 7 25.51 -4.41 -3.33
N GLY A 8 25.21 -4.08 -4.58
CA GLY A 8 24.27 -4.84 -5.40
C GLY A 8 24.84 -6.20 -5.76
N ILE A 9 24.06 -7.25 -5.55
CA ILE A 9 24.36 -8.61 -5.97
C ILE A 9 23.57 -8.94 -7.24
N ALA A 10 22.28 -8.61 -7.24
CA ALA A 10 21.39 -8.69 -8.38
C ALA A 10 20.39 -7.54 -8.31
N ASN A 11 19.52 -7.42 -9.30
CA ASN A 11 18.47 -6.40 -9.31
C ASN A 11 17.52 -6.60 -8.11
N GLY A 12 17.49 -5.61 -7.21
CA GLY A 12 16.69 -5.67 -5.98
C GLY A 12 17.25 -6.58 -4.87
N ILE A 13 18.50 -7.04 -4.98
CA ILE A 13 19.17 -7.88 -3.97
C ILE A 13 20.50 -7.24 -3.60
N PHE A 14 20.71 -6.96 -2.31
CA PHE A 14 21.86 -6.21 -1.81
C PHE A 14 22.53 -6.89 -0.62
N SER A 15 23.86 -6.85 -0.61
CA SER A 15 24.64 -7.08 0.61
C SER A 15 24.82 -5.78 1.37
N GLN A 16 24.78 -5.86 2.70
CA GLN A 16 25.05 -4.72 3.58
C GLN A 16 26.50 -4.73 4.06
N TYR A 17 27.18 -3.60 3.89
CA TYR A 17 28.48 -3.39 4.53
C TYR A 17 28.32 -2.97 6.01
N PRO A 18 29.42 -3.01 6.81
CA PRO A 18 29.35 -2.69 8.25
C PRO A 18 28.59 -1.41 8.60
N PRO A 19 28.74 -0.28 7.90
CA PRO A 19 28.01 0.94 8.24
C PRO A 19 26.49 0.75 8.19
N LEU A 20 25.96 0.20 7.09
CA LEU A 20 24.53 -0.03 6.96
C LEU A 20 24.03 -1.11 7.94
N ARG A 21 24.81 -2.19 8.14
CA ARG A 21 24.41 -3.24 9.08
C ARG A 21 24.33 -2.72 10.52
N ARG A 22 25.18 -1.78 10.91
CA ARG A 22 25.08 -1.13 12.22
C ARG A 22 23.82 -0.27 12.34
N VAL A 23 23.46 0.50 11.29
CA VAL A 23 22.23 1.28 11.24
C VAL A 23 21.01 0.34 11.34
N THR A 24 20.93 -0.70 10.52
CA THR A 24 19.77 -1.60 10.52
C THR A 24 19.61 -2.34 11.84
N ARG A 25 20.72 -2.76 12.50
CA ARG A 25 20.66 -3.36 13.84
C ARG A 25 20.11 -2.41 14.91
N LYS A 26 20.43 -1.13 14.84
CA LYS A 26 19.88 -0.12 15.77
C LYS A 26 18.41 0.12 15.51
N LEU A 27 17.98 0.16 14.25
CA LEU A 27 16.56 0.21 13.89
C LEU A 27 15.82 -1.05 14.38
N GLU A 28 16.39 -2.24 14.17
CA GLU A 28 15.84 -3.49 14.69
C GLU A 28 15.68 -3.45 16.22
N GLN A 29 16.66 -2.86 16.93
CA GLN A 29 16.62 -2.73 18.40
C GLN A 29 15.53 -1.76 18.87
N ILE A 30 15.38 -0.59 18.22
CA ILE A 30 14.30 0.35 18.51
C ILE A 30 12.93 -0.32 18.32
N ILE A 31 12.80 -1.11 17.25
CA ILE A 31 11.56 -1.83 16.94
C ILE A 31 11.27 -2.88 18.02
N ARG A 32 12.25 -3.67 18.46
CA ARG A 32 12.10 -4.65 19.56
C ARG A 32 11.59 -4.00 20.82
N GLU A 33 12.26 -2.95 21.27
CA GLU A 33 11.90 -2.23 22.50
C GLU A 33 10.44 -1.73 22.47
N GLU A 34 9.98 -1.21 21.35
CA GLU A 34 8.61 -0.72 21.23
C GLU A 34 7.58 -1.86 21.10
N MET A 35 7.95 -2.99 20.48
CA MET A 35 7.06 -4.16 20.40
C MET A 35 6.97 -4.87 21.76
N ASP A 36 8.08 -5.05 22.46
CA ASP A 36 8.11 -5.64 23.81
C ASP A 36 7.30 -4.77 24.79
N ALA A 37 7.43 -3.43 24.71
CA ALA A 37 6.70 -2.49 25.57
C ALA A 37 5.15 -2.57 25.41
N ILE A 38 4.66 -3.11 24.31
CA ILE A 38 3.22 -3.37 24.11
C ILE A 38 2.83 -4.83 24.31
N GLY A 39 3.73 -5.65 24.86
CA GLY A 39 3.51 -7.04 25.21
C GLY A 39 3.71 -8.02 24.05
N GLY A 40 4.44 -7.63 23.01
CA GLY A 40 4.85 -8.53 21.93
C GLY A 40 5.89 -9.53 22.40
N GLN A 41 5.87 -10.72 21.83
CA GLN A 41 6.84 -11.78 22.09
C GLN A 41 7.61 -12.10 20.81
N GLU A 42 8.94 -11.94 20.82
CA GLU A 42 9.77 -12.23 19.66
C GLU A 42 9.83 -13.74 19.41
N VAL A 43 9.58 -14.14 18.16
CA VAL A 43 9.68 -15.50 17.67
C VAL A 43 10.56 -15.55 16.43
N SER A 44 10.89 -16.74 15.94
CA SER A 44 11.57 -16.94 14.66
C SER A 44 10.80 -17.96 13.83
N MET A 45 10.36 -17.54 12.65
CA MET A 45 9.69 -18.40 11.69
C MET A 45 10.58 -18.60 10.45
N PRO A 46 10.57 -19.78 9.80
CA PRO A 46 11.42 -20.03 8.64
C PRO A 46 11.02 -19.18 7.44
N VAL A 47 12.00 -18.82 6.60
CA VAL A 47 11.78 -18.12 5.32
C VAL A 47 11.28 -19.09 4.24
N VAL A 48 11.78 -20.33 4.26
CA VAL A 48 11.34 -21.40 3.37
C VAL A 48 10.16 -22.10 4.01
N LEU A 49 9.00 -22.04 3.36
CA LEU A 49 7.73 -22.52 3.88
C LEU A 49 7.14 -23.59 2.95
N PRO A 50 6.48 -24.64 3.50
CA PRO A 50 5.72 -25.58 2.70
C PRO A 50 4.58 -24.89 1.94
N GLY A 51 4.39 -25.24 0.66
CA GLY A 51 3.27 -24.76 -0.14
C GLY A 51 1.90 -25.07 0.50
N ALA A 52 1.79 -26.22 1.16
CA ALA A 52 0.58 -26.65 1.87
C ALA A 52 0.04 -25.61 2.87
N LEU A 53 0.91 -24.86 3.58
CA LEU A 53 0.44 -23.78 4.47
C LEU A 53 -0.28 -22.67 3.72
N TRP A 54 0.19 -22.34 2.52
CA TRP A 54 -0.39 -21.33 1.65
C TRP A 54 -1.65 -21.84 0.95
N GLU A 55 -1.75 -23.16 0.74
CA GLU A 55 -2.97 -23.81 0.26
C GLU A 55 -4.08 -23.76 1.33
N GLU A 56 -3.75 -23.98 2.63
CA GLU A 56 -4.71 -23.85 3.73
C GLU A 56 -5.39 -22.46 3.75
N SER A 57 -4.66 -21.40 3.47
CA SER A 57 -5.21 -20.03 3.41
C SER A 57 -5.86 -19.67 2.07
N GLY A 58 -5.71 -20.52 1.04
CA GLY A 58 -6.12 -20.25 -0.33
C GLY A 58 -5.19 -19.31 -1.10
N ARG A 59 -4.11 -18.82 -0.47
CA ARG A 59 -3.20 -17.84 -1.07
C ARG A 59 -2.15 -18.45 -2.00
N TYR A 60 -1.94 -19.76 -1.97
CA TYR A 60 -1.00 -20.42 -2.89
C TYR A 60 -1.35 -20.16 -4.36
N VAL A 61 -2.65 -20.07 -4.69
CA VAL A 61 -3.15 -19.84 -6.05
C VAL A 61 -3.49 -18.35 -6.26
N SER A 62 -4.10 -17.69 -5.26
CA SER A 62 -4.60 -16.32 -5.42
C SER A 62 -3.51 -15.25 -5.43
N VAL A 63 -2.33 -15.51 -4.85
CA VAL A 63 -1.19 -14.58 -4.96
C VAL A 63 -0.49 -14.81 -6.31
N GLY A 64 -0.22 -13.72 -7.03
CA GLY A 64 0.41 -13.74 -8.34
C GLY A 64 1.88 -14.17 -8.35
N SER A 65 2.60 -13.74 -9.37
CA SER A 65 4.01 -14.08 -9.61
C SER A 65 4.99 -13.52 -8.57
N GLU A 66 4.55 -12.61 -7.71
CA GLU A 66 5.37 -12.08 -6.61
C GLU A 66 5.74 -13.14 -5.56
N LEU A 67 4.93 -14.17 -5.41
CA LEU A 67 5.23 -15.32 -4.55
C LEU A 67 6.16 -16.29 -5.31
N LEU A 68 7.41 -16.38 -4.88
CA LEU A 68 8.38 -17.33 -5.46
C LEU A 68 8.03 -18.75 -5.00
N ARG A 69 7.69 -19.59 -5.96
CA ARG A 69 7.36 -21.01 -5.78
C ARG A 69 8.48 -21.87 -6.35
N PHE A 70 8.82 -22.96 -5.65
CA PHE A 70 9.80 -23.93 -6.11
C PHE A 70 9.48 -25.32 -5.52
N GLN A 71 10.26 -26.30 -5.86
CA GLN A 71 10.19 -27.65 -5.27
C GLN A 71 11.51 -27.96 -4.57
N ASP A 72 11.41 -28.66 -3.43
CA ASP A 72 12.59 -29.24 -2.80
C ASP A 72 13.09 -30.47 -3.60
N ARG A 73 14.20 -31.09 -3.14
CA ARG A 73 14.76 -32.26 -3.85
C ARG A 73 13.86 -33.50 -3.84
N THR A 74 12.81 -33.52 -2.99
CA THR A 74 11.82 -34.60 -2.92
C THR A 74 10.58 -34.32 -3.75
N GLY A 75 10.52 -33.14 -4.43
CA GLY A 75 9.39 -32.70 -5.22
C GLY A 75 8.29 -32.01 -4.41
N THR A 76 8.53 -31.76 -3.12
CA THR A 76 7.54 -31.05 -2.28
C THR A 76 7.42 -29.58 -2.69
N PRO A 77 6.20 -29.06 -2.97
CA PRO A 77 5.99 -27.64 -3.24
C PRO A 77 6.39 -26.78 -2.05
N MET A 78 7.21 -25.77 -2.31
CA MET A 78 7.73 -24.83 -1.32
C MET A 78 7.56 -23.40 -1.83
N VAL A 79 7.60 -22.44 -0.91
CA VAL A 79 7.61 -21.01 -1.22
C VAL A 79 8.69 -20.30 -0.41
N LEU A 80 9.19 -19.17 -0.93
CA LEU A 80 9.89 -18.19 -0.09
C LEU A 80 8.87 -17.22 0.53
N GLY A 81 8.90 -17.09 1.85
CA GLY A 81 7.96 -16.26 2.58
C GLY A 81 8.01 -14.79 2.15
N MET A 82 6.99 -14.33 1.44
CA MET A 82 6.79 -12.91 1.14
C MET A 82 6.14 -12.16 2.31
N THR A 83 5.46 -12.89 3.18
CA THR A 83 4.80 -12.52 4.43
C THR A 83 4.57 -13.82 5.23
N HIS A 84 4.14 -13.75 6.51
CA HIS A 84 4.11 -14.95 7.38
C HIS A 84 2.81 -15.11 8.16
N GLU A 85 1.66 -14.64 7.64
CA GLU A 85 0.36 -14.83 8.29
C GLU A 85 0.07 -16.32 8.52
N GLU A 86 0.30 -17.14 7.51
CA GLU A 86 0.09 -18.59 7.55
C GLU A 86 1.01 -19.25 8.57
N ALA A 87 2.29 -18.89 8.56
CA ALA A 87 3.26 -19.44 9.49
C ALA A 87 2.96 -19.02 10.95
N ALA A 88 2.48 -17.77 11.14
CA ALA A 88 2.07 -17.28 12.46
C ALA A 88 0.85 -18.04 13.00
N VAL A 89 -0.19 -18.24 12.20
CA VAL A 89 -1.36 -19.03 12.58
C VAL A 89 -0.95 -20.47 12.89
N GLN A 90 -0.15 -21.10 12.03
CA GLN A 90 0.34 -22.45 12.24
C GLN A 90 1.13 -22.58 13.55
N LEU A 91 1.99 -21.60 13.86
CA LEU A 91 2.80 -21.63 15.08
C LEU A 91 1.96 -21.54 16.37
N VAL A 92 0.86 -20.75 16.35
CA VAL A 92 0.12 -20.44 17.58
C VAL A 92 -1.24 -21.15 17.70
N ARG A 93 -1.74 -21.82 16.65
CA ARG A 93 -3.07 -22.45 16.71
C ARG A 93 -3.23 -23.49 17.81
N GLU A 94 -2.15 -24.18 18.19
CA GLU A 94 -2.15 -25.13 19.28
C GLU A 94 -2.06 -24.44 20.67
N TYR A 95 -1.39 -23.29 20.75
CA TYR A 95 -1.30 -22.47 21.95
C TYR A 95 -2.61 -21.76 22.26
N GLY A 96 -3.28 -21.20 21.25
CA GLY A 96 -4.47 -20.36 21.38
C GLY A 96 -5.79 -21.16 21.51
N ARG A 97 -5.83 -22.32 22.20
CA ARG A 97 -7.03 -23.16 22.29
C ARG A 97 -8.07 -22.72 23.34
N THR A 98 -7.73 -21.79 24.21
CA THR A 98 -8.65 -21.32 25.27
C THR A 98 -8.68 -19.80 25.32
N ALA A 99 -9.85 -19.22 25.63
CA ALA A 99 -10.04 -17.77 25.76
C ALA A 99 -9.07 -17.12 26.77
N ALA A 100 -8.64 -17.82 27.80
CA ALA A 100 -7.71 -17.32 28.82
C ALA A 100 -6.30 -16.99 28.25
N ARG A 101 -5.96 -17.45 27.05
CA ARG A 101 -4.68 -17.15 26.38
C ARG A 101 -4.69 -15.81 25.65
N TYR A 102 -5.86 -15.27 25.35
CA TYR A 102 -6.02 -14.03 24.57
C TYR A 102 -6.15 -12.80 25.48
N PRO A 103 -5.78 -11.59 25.02
CA PRO A 103 -5.06 -11.36 23.76
C PRO A 103 -3.57 -11.66 23.90
N PHE A 104 -2.93 -11.98 22.78
CA PHE A 104 -1.47 -12.09 22.70
C PHE A 104 -0.95 -11.63 21.34
N MET A 105 0.31 -11.24 21.29
CA MET A 105 1.01 -10.87 20.05
C MET A 105 2.36 -11.59 19.98
N ILE A 106 2.66 -12.13 18.81
CA ILE A 106 4.00 -12.58 18.44
C ILE A 106 4.55 -11.68 17.34
N TYR A 107 5.85 -11.50 17.28
CA TYR A 107 6.52 -10.79 16.18
C TYR A 107 7.86 -11.42 15.87
N GLN A 108 8.35 -11.14 14.67
CA GLN A 108 9.70 -11.50 14.26
C GLN A 108 10.37 -10.35 13.50
N ILE A 109 11.69 -10.41 13.37
CA ILE A 109 12.48 -9.61 12.45
C ILE A 109 13.17 -10.61 11.52
N GLN A 110 12.62 -10.77 10.31
CA GLN A 110 13.00 -11.87 9.42
C GLN A 110 13.08 -11.42 7.96
N THR A 111 13.92 -12.08 7.20
CA THR A 111 14.02 -11.91 5.75
C THR A 111 12.69 -12.27 5.08
N LYS A 112 12.31 -11.47 4.09
CA LYS A 112 11.20 -11.70 3.16
C LYS A 112 11.76 -11.71 1.75
N PHE A 113 11.10 -12.48 0.88
CA PHE A 113 11.37 -12.45 -0.54
C PHE A 113 10.07 -12.18 -1.30
N ARG A 114 10.09 -11.16 -2.15
CA ARG A 114 9.03 -10.84 -3.12
C ARG A 114 9.64 -10.75 -4.49
N ASP A 115 9.14 -11.51 -5.46
CA ASP A 115 9.67 -11.45 -6.83
C ASP A 115 9.18 -10.18 -7.54
N GLU A 116 9.62 -9.05 -7.01
CA GLU A 116 9.28 -7.73 -7.48
C GLU A 116 9.73 -7.53 -8.93
N ALA A 117 8.78 -7.19 -9.79
CA ALA A 117 9.02 -7.04 -11.21
C ALA A 117 9.94 -5.84 -11.54
N ARG A 118 9.86 -4.75 -10.77
CA ARG A 118 10.57 -3.48 -11.03
C ARG A 118 11.25 -2.92 -9.77
N PRO A 119 12.29 -3.59 -9.24
CA PRO A 119 13.05 -3.06 -8.11
C PRO A 119 13.69 -1.72 -8.47
N ARG A 120 13.61 -0.74 -7.56
CA ARG A 120 14.15 0.61 -7.75
C ARG A 120 14.31 1.37 -6.44
N GLY A 121 14.96 2.55 -6.46
CA GLY A 121 15.12 3.40 -5.28
C GLY A 121 16.02 2.79 -4.20
N GLY A 122 17.06 2.02 -4.57
CA GLY A 122 17.96 1.40 -3.59
C GLY A 122 17.22 0.40 -2.70
N LEU A 123 17.07 0.71 -1.38
CA LEU A 123 16.36 -0.16 -0.43
C LEU A 123 14.85 0.16 -0.30
N ILE A 124 14.32 1.08 -1.10
CA ILE A 124 12.90 1.44 -1.05
C ILE A 124 12.03 0.32 -1.64
N ARG A 125 12.41 -0.21 -2.81
CA ARG A 125 11.69 -1.28 -3.49
C ARG A 125 12.66 -2.36 -3.96
N VAL A 126 12.67 -3.47 -3.25
CA VAL A 126 13.64 -4.56 -3.38
C VAL A 126 12.95 -5.91 -3.42
N ARG A 127 13.68 -6.97 -3.81
CA ARG A 127 13.18 -8.35 -3.81
C ARG A 127 13.41 -9.04 -2.47
N GLU A 128 14.61 -8.90 -1.90
CA GLU A 128 14.96 -9.48 -0.60
C GLU A 128 15.18 -8.38 0.43
N PHE A 129 14.51 -8.47 1.57
CA PHE A 129 14.58 -7.47 2.63
C PHE A 129 14.22 -8.02 4.00
N THR A 130 14.72 -7.37 5.04
CA THR A 130 14.35 -7.65 6.42
C THR A 130 13.09 -6.86 6.79
N MET A 131 12.09 -7.56 7.33
CA MET A 131 10.86 -6.96 7.84
C MET A 131 10.66 -7.37 9.31
N LYS A 132 10.27 -6.40 10.14
CA LYS A 132 9.55 -6.72 11.37
C LYS A 132 8.10 -6.94 10.98
N ASP A 133 7.61 -8.11 11.22
CA ASP A 133 6.21 -8.50 11.08
C ASP A 133 5.67 -9.04 12.41
N ALA A 134 4.54 -8.48 12.84
CA ALA A 134 3.88 -8.86 14.09
C ALA A 134 2.44 -9.29 13.81
N TYR A 135 1.94 -10.18 14.66
CA TYR A 135 0.63 -10.80 14.53
C TYR A 135 -0.03 -10.85 15.90
N SER A 136 -1.17 -10.19 16.04
CA SER A 136 -1.93 -10.20 17.27
C SER A 136 -3.21 -11.02 17.13
N PHE A 137 -3.62 -11.70 18.20
CA PHE A 137 -4.77 -12.59 18.22
C PHE A 137 -5.71 -12.21 19.36
N HIS A 138 -7.01 -12.19 19.06
CA HIS A 138 -8.05 -11.64 19.94
C HIS A 138 -9.33 -12.47 19.92
N THR A 139 -10.09 -12.43 20.99
CA THR A 139 -11.41 -13.08 21.07
C THR A 139 -12.54 -12.20 20.54
N SER A 140 -12.32 -10.91 20.33
CA SER A 140 -13.32 -9.98 19.83
C SER A 140 -12.72 -8.89 18.95
N GLN A 141 -13.57 -8.35 18.06
CA GLN A 141 -13.21 -7.21 17.22
C GLN A 141 -12.84 -5.97 18.05
N GLN A 142 -13.59 -5.69 19.12
CA GLN A 142 -13.33 -4.56 20.02
C GLN A 142 -11.95 -4.65 20.68
N ASP A 143 -11.51 -5.85 21.06
CA ASP A 143 -10.18 -6.05 21.65
C ASP A 143 -9.09 -5.85 20.60
N LEU A 144 -9.29 -6.34 19.36
CA LEU A 144 -8.42 -6.07 18.23
C LEU A 144 -8.27 -4.56 17.97
N GLU A 145 -9.36 -3.80 17.97
CA GLU A 145 -9.34 -2.35 17.76
C GLU A 145 -8.52 -1.61 18.83
N ARG A 146 -8.69 -2.00 20.11
CA ARG A 146 -7.89 -1.44 21.20
C ARG A 146 -6.39 -1.75 21.03
N TYR A 147 -6.07 -2.97 20.64
CA TYR A 147 -4.68 -3.38 20.43
C TYR A 147 -4.08 -2.72 19.20
N TYR A 148 -4.86 -2.61 18.13
CA TYR A 148 -4.50 -1.88 16.91
C TYR A 148 -4.10 -0.42 17.20
N ALA A 149 -4.88 0.27 18.03
CA ALA A 149 -4.56 1.62 18.49
C ALA A 149 -3.25 1.68 19.33
N ARG A 150 -2.93 0.63 20.10
CA ARG A 150 -1.63 0.52 20.81
C ARG A 150 -0.48 0.36 19.83
N CYS A 151 -0.63 -0.51 18.83
CA CYS A 151 0.36 -0.70 17.77
C CYS A 151 0.58 0.59 16.97
N HIS A 152 -0.49 1.30 16.62
CA HIS A 152 -0.40 2.58 15.92
C HIS A 152 0.50 3.56 16.67
N ARG A 153 0.27 3.76 17.97
CA ARG A 153 1.13 4.64 18.80
C ARG A 153 2.56 4.13 18.96
N ALA A 154 2.78 2.80 18.99
CA ALA A 154 4.12 2.23 19.01
C ALA A 154 4.89 2.55 17.72
N TYR A 155 4.22 2.49 16.56
CA TYR A 155 4.80 2.85 15.27
C TYR A 155 5.19 4.33 15.20
N GLU A 156 4.34 5.24 15.69
CA GLU A 156 4.70 6.66 15.80
C GLU A 156 5.99 6.87 16.62
N ARG A 157 6.13 6.15 17.74
CA ARG A 157 7.36 6.22 18.56
C ARG A 157 8.57 5.61 17.83
N ILE A 158 8.40 4.47 17.14
CA ILE A 158 9.48 3.85 16.34
C ILE A 158 10.01 4.85 15.32
N PHE A 159 9.14 5.47 14.53
CA PHE A 159 9.56 6.41 13.49
C PHE A 159 10.20 7.66 14.10
N ALA A 160 9.64 8.23 15.14
CA ALA A 160 10.23 9.38 15.84
C ALA A 160 11.62 9.05 16.39
N ARG A 161 11.81 7.89 17.04
CA ARG A 161 13.10 7.40 17.56
C ARG A 161 14.10 7.10 16.45
N ALA A 162 13.63 6.64 15.29
CA ALA A 162 14.46 6.43 14.10
C ALA A 162 14.90 7.75 13.42
N GLY A 163 14.34 8.90 13.84
CA GLY A 163 14.64 10.22 13.27
C GLY A 163 13.69 10.66 12.17
N LEU A 164 12.48 10.07 12.09
CA LEU A 164 11.43 10.39 11.14
C LEU A 164 10.11 10.79 11.83
N PRO A 165 10.10 11.84 12.68
CA PRO A 165 8.87 12.28 13.35
C PRO A 165 7.82 12.84 12.38
N GLU A 166 8.19 13.16 11.14
CA GLU A 166 7.35 13.65 10.06
C GLU A 166 6.55 12.57 9.33
N VAL A 167 6.75 11.29 9.64
CA VAL A 167 5.94 10.19 9.10
C VAL A 167 4.49 10.36 9.54
N VAL A 168 3.57 10.27 8.58
CA VAL A 168 2.14 10.43 8.80
C VAL A 168 1.40 9.12 8.58
N SER A 169 0.39 8.86 9.41
CA SER A 169 -0.54 7.74 9.19
C SER A 169 -1.62 8.16 8.21
N VAL A 170 -1.91 7.30 7.24
CA VAL A 170 -2.95 7.50 6.23
C VAL A 170 -3.87 6.28 6.17
N ALA A 171 -5.15 6.52 5.97
CA ALA A 171 -6.08 5.43 5.68
C ALA A 171 -5.73 4.80 4.33
N SER A 172 -5.71 3.47 4.27
CA SER A 172 -5.35 2.72 3.08
C SER A 172 -6.31 1.58 2.79
N ASP A 173 -6.19 1.00 1.62
CA ASP A 173 -6.87 -0.23 1.26
C ASP A 173 -6.13 -1.43 1.85
N SER A 174 -6.88 -2.47 2.24
CA SER A 174 -6.27 -3.70 2.79
C SER A 174 -5.72 -4.64 1.71
N GLY A 175 -6.07 -4.43 0.45
CA GLY A 175 -5.57 -5.17 -0.71
C GLY A 175 -5.63 -6.69 -0.55
N MET A 176 -4.61 -7.37 -1.08
CA MET A 176 -4.48 -8.83 -0.98
C MET A 176 -4.40 -9.35 0.46
N MET A 177 -4.01 -8.52 1.43
CA MET A 177 -3.98 -8.92 2.84
C MET A 177 -5.38 -9.17 3.37
N GLY A 178 -6.37 -8.40 2.92
CA GLY A 178 -7.76 -8.43 3.35
C GLY A 178 -7.94 -7.81 4.73
N GLY A 179 -9.19 -7.82 5.21
CA GLY A 179 -9.55 -7.21 6.49
C GLY A 179 -10.44 -5.97 6.32
N SER A 180 -10.83 -5.36 7.42
CA SER A 180 -11.81 -4.27 7.46
C SER A 180 -11.20 -2.87 7.55
N LEU A 181 -9.96 -2.76 8.01
CA LEU A 181 -9.28 -1.49 8.24
C LEU A 181 -7.78 -1.65 8.08
N SER A 182 -7.17 -0.70 7.39
CA SER A 182 -5.72 -0.60 7.31
C SER A 182 -5.24 0.84 7.35
N HIS A 183 -4.01 1.01 7.87
CA HIS A 183 -3.28 2.27 7.79
C HIS A 183 -1.87 2.02 7.27
N GLU A 184 -1.42 2.90 6.42
CA GLU A 184 -0.03 3.02 6.00
C GLU A 184 0.62 4.19 6.73
N PHE A 185 1.89 4.02 7.10
CA PHE A 185 2.71 5.09 7.64
C PHE A 185 3.61 5.60 6.52
N MET A 186 3.37 6.85 6.10
CA MET A 186 3.94 7.44 4.90
C MET A 186 4.93 8.54 5.24
N LEU A 187 6.12 8.44 4.67
CA LEU A 187 7.03 9.58 4.56
C LEU A 187 6.67 10.36 3.29
N LEU A 188 6.20 11.59 3.44
CA LEU A 188 5.89 12.44 2.30
C LEU A 188 7.20 12.99 1.69
N THR A 189 7.52 12.56 0.47
CA THR A 189 8.72 12.95 -0.26
C THR A 189 8.49 12.82 -1.77
N PRO A 190 9.08 13.71 -2.60
CA PRO A 190 9.01 13.60 -4.06
C PRO A 190 9.55 12.28 -4.63
N ALA A 191 10.45 11.60 -3.90
CA ALA A 191 10.98 10.29 -4.29
C ALA A 191 9.97 9.15 -4.09
N GLY A 192 8.81 9.43 -3.47
CA GLY A 192 7.75 8.46 -3.23
C GLY A 192 7.06 8.00 -4.50
N GLU A 193 6.53 6.79 -4.45
CA GLU A 193 5.78 6.17 -5.55
C GLU A 193 4.27 6.27 -5.35
N ASP A 194 3.83 6.26 -4.09
CA ASP A 194 2.42 6.31 -3.73
C ASP A 194 1.91 7.74 -3.73
N SER A 195 0.63 7.89 -4.03
CA SER A 195 -0.06 9.18 -4.01
C SER A 195 -0.92 9.29 -2.75
N VAL A 196 -0.65 10.32 -1.94
CA VAL A 196 -1.32 10.55 -0.66
C VAL A 196 -2.13 11.84 -0.76
N ALA A 197 -3.43 11.73 -0.53
CA ALA A 197 -4.32 12.88 -0.39
C ALA A 197 -4.23 13.43 1.04
N VAL A 198 -3.98 14.72 1.16
CA VAL A 198 -3.90 15.44 2.43
C VAL A 198 -4.83 16.65 2.37
N CYS A 199 -5.74 16.76 3.31
CA CYS A 199 -6.60 17.95 3.43
C CYS A 199 -5.91 19.02 4.26
N GLY A 200 -5.64 20.19 3.66
CA GLY A 200 -5.05 21.33 4.36
C GLY A 200 -5.98 21.99 5.39
N ALA A 201 -7.28 21.68 5.37
CA ALA A 201 -8.27 22.31 6.25
C ALA A 201 -8.58 21.50 7.52
N CYS A 202 -8.63 20.17 7.46
CA CYS A 202 -9.00 19.32 8.60
C CYS A 202 -7.96 18.26 8.96
N GLY A 203 -6.89 18.15 8.18
CA GLY A 203 -5.85 17.16 8.40
C GLY A 203 -6.20 15.72 7.97
N TYR A 204 -7.33 15.51 7.26
CA TYR A 204 -7.64 14.21 6.65
C TYR A 204 -6.51 13.73 5.76
N ARG A 205 -6.18 12.45 5.84
CA ARG A 205 -5.12 11.82 5.04
C ARG A 205 -5.56 10.43 4.60
N ALA A 206 -5.36 10.12 3.33
CA ALA A 206 -5.62 8.78 2.79
C ALA A 206 -4.75 8.51 1.55
N ASN A 207 -4.49 7.23 1.27
CA ASN A 207 -3.99 6.83 -0.04
C ASN A 207 -5.04 7.18 -1.10
N VAL A 208 -4.63 7.82 -2.20
CA VAL A 208 -5.54 8.28 -3.26
C VAL A 208 -6.37 7.15 -3.86
N GLU A 209 -5.81 5.94 -3.91
CA GLU A 209 -6.51 4.75 -4.43
C GLU A 209 -7.67 4.30 -3.52
N ALA A 210 -7.59 4.58 -2.21
CA ALA A 210 -8.59 4.20 -1.21
C ALA A 210 -9.49 5.35 -0.77
N ALA A 211 -9.04 6.60 -0.98
CA ALA A 211 -9.76 7.80 -0.55
C ALA A 211 -11.13 7.92 -1.23
N ALA A 212 -12.18 8.19 -0.47
CA ALA A 212 -13.48 8.48 -1.04
C ALA A 212 -13.42 9.75 -1.92
N CYS A 213 -13.94 9.66 -3.14
CA CYS A 213 -14.01 10.77 -4.09
C CYS A 213 -15.39 11.41 -4.04
N VAL A 214 -15.45 12.68 -3.64
CA VAL A 214 -16.69 13.45 -3.61
C VAL A 214 -16.68 14.45 -4.76
N ALA A 215 -17.64 14.33 -5.67
CA ALA A 215 -17.86 15.28 -6.75
C ALA A 215 -19.12 16.10 -6.46
N HIS A 216 -19.02 17.43 -6.55
CA HIS A 216 -20.17 18.29 -6.53
C HIS A 216 -20.68 18.51 -7.94
N ASN A 217 -21.95 18.24 -8.15
CA ASN A 217 -22.63 18.44 -9.42
C ASN A 217 -23.78 19.43 -9.23
N GLU A 218 -23.96 20.30 -10.21
CA GLU A 218 -25.13 21.16 -10.30
C GLU A 218 -26.03 20.60 -11.41
N PRO A 219 -27.26 20.15 -11.08
CA PRO A 219 -28.18 19.69 -12.09
C PRO A 219 -28.54 20.84 -13.04
N PRO A 220 -28.61 20.56 -14.35
CA PRO A 220 -28.98 21.61 -15.31
C PRO A 220 -30.43 22.05 -15.11
N ALA A 221 -30.69 23.36 -15.26
CA ALA A 221 -32.03 23.95 -15.12
C ALA A 221 -33.03 23.39 -16.17
N VAL A 222 -32.52 23.01 -17.35
CA VAL A 222 -33.31 22.43 -18.44
C VAL A 222 -32.56 21.24 -19.04
N LEU A 223 -33.22 20.10 -19.10
CA LEU A 223 -32.69 18.90 -19.76
C LEU A 223 -32.85 19.01 -21.27
N GLN A 224 -31.76 18.80 -21.98
CA GLN A 224 -31.74 18.73 -23.45
C GLN A 224 -32.07 17.31 -23.92
N PRO A 225 -32.64 17.13 -25.13
CA PRO A 225 -32.80 15.82 -25.70
C PRO A 225 -31.43 15.22 -26.05
N LEU A 226 -31.35 13.89 -26.01
CA LEU A 226 -30.17 13.17 -26.49
C LEU A 226 -30.04 13.34 -28.00
N GLN A 227 -28.88 13.84 -28.46
CA GLN A 227 -28.61 14.11 -29.88
C GLN A 227 -27.23 13.55 -30.24
N THR A 228 -27.13 12.82 -31.35
CA THR A 228 -25.86 12.36 -31.91
C THR A 228 -25.28 13.46 -32.78
N VAL A 229 -24.01 13.78 -32.55
CA VAL A 229 -23.23 14.78 -33.27
C VAL A 229 -21.97 14.16 -33.88
N GLU A 230 -21.60 14.61 -35.06
CA GLU A 230 -20.38 14.18 -35.71
C GLU A 230 -19.19 14.89 -35.07
N THR A 231 -18.16 14.14 -34.65
CA THR A 231 -16.98 14.61 -33.95
C THR A 231 -15.75 13.89 -34.50
N PRO A 232 -15.38 14.18 -35.75
CA PRO A 232 -14.24 13.50 -36.39
C PRO A 232 -12.97 13.77 -35.56
N ASP A 233 -12.16 12.73 -35.38
CA ASP A 233 -10.84 12.76 -34.70
C ASP A 233 -10.87 13.16 -33.20
N ALA A 234 -12.04 13.33 -32.58
CA ALA A 234 -12.17 13.64 -31.16
C ALA A 234 -12.15 12.37 -30.28
N HIS A 235 -10.98 11.69 -30.20
CA HIS A 235 -10.82 10.44 -29.46
C HIS A 235 -10.50 10.62 -27.96
N THR A 236 -10.15 11.83 -27.53
CA THR A 236 -9.80 12.13 -26.12
C THR A 236 -10.76 13.15 -25.55
N ILE A 237 -10.84 13.22 -24.21
CA ILE A 237 -11.67 14.21 -23.52
C ILE A 237 -11.23 15.64 -23.90
N GLU A 238 -9.92 15.89 -24.00
CA GLU A 238 -9.39 17.20 -24.36
C GLU A 238 -9.80 17.61 -25.79
N ALA A 239 -9.66 16.69 -26.75
CA ALA A 239 -10.08 16.96 -28.14
C ALA A 239 -11.60 17.15 -28.24
N LEU A 240 -12.39 16.33 -27.53
CA LEU A 240 -13.84 16.45 -27.49
C LEU A 240 -14.29 17.77 -26.87
N CYS A 241 -13.69 18.18 -25.73
CA CYS A 241 -13.97 19.44 -25.07
C CYS A 241 -13.64 20.65 -25.97
N ALA A 242 -12.51 20.59 -26.68
CA ALA A 242 -12.13 21.63 -27.61
C ALA A 242 -13.09 21.74 -28.81
N PHE A 243 -13.54 20.58 -29.32
CA PHE A 243 -14.44 20.53 -30.48
C PHE A 243 -15.86 21.01 -30.16
N LEU A 244 -16.43 20.59 -29.01
CA LEU A 244 -17.80 20.90 -28.61
C LEU A 244 -17.91 22.14 -27.68
N HIS A 245 -16.78 22.77 -27.33
CA HIS A 245 -16.72 23.90 -26.42
C HIS A 245 -17.34 23.62 -25.03
N VAL A 246 -17.08 22.42 -24.48
CA VAL A 246 -17.51 21.98 -23.15
C VAL A 246 -16.31 21.76 -22.24
N ILE A 247 -16.55 21.69 -20.92
CA ILE A 247 -15.50 21.37 -19.95
C ILE A 247 -15.48 19.86 -19.64
N PRO A 248 -14.36 19.28 -19.20
CA PRO A 248 -14.27 17.85 -18.89
C PRO A 248 -15.35 17.36 -17.91
N ALA A 249 -15.77 18.18 -16.94
CA ALA A 249 -16.83 17.84 -15.99
C ALA A 249 -18.23 17.66 -16.63
N GLN A 250 -18.41 18.12 -17.87
CA GLN A 250 -19.62 17.93 -18.66
C GLN A 250 -19.56 16.68 -19.55
N CYS A 251 -18.53 15.89 -19.41
CA CYS A 251 -18.36 14.66 -20.19
C CYS A 251 -18.58 13.42 -19.28
N CYS A 252 -19.27 12.42 -19.84
CA CYS A 252 -19.34 11.06 -19.31
C CYS A 252 -18.39 10.20 -20.13
N LYS A 253 -17.21 9.89 -19.55
CA LYS A 253 -16.20 9.07 -20.22
C LYS A 253 -16.28 7.61 -19.82
N ALA A 254 -15.90 6.73 -20.74
CA ALA A 254 -15.75 5.31 -20.51
C ALA A 254 -14.29 4.94 -20.25
N VAL A 255 -14.06 4.10 -19.24
CA VAL A 255 -12.78 3.41 -19.00
C VAL A 255 -13.06 1.91 -19.03
N VAL A 256 -12.28 1.16 -19.80
CA VAL A 256 -12.55 -0.27 -20.00
C VAL A 256 -11.48 -1.10 -19.32
N TYR A 257 -11.94 -2.04 -18.51
CA TYR A 257 -11.12 -3.04 -17.85
C TYR A 257 -11.51 -4.45 -18.28
N GLN A 258 -10.67 -5.40 -17.98
CA GLN A 258 -10.89 -6.83 -18.19
C GLN A 258 -10.64 -7.56 -16.87
N LYS A 259 -11.58 -8.42 -16.46
CA LYS A 259 -11.40 -9.28 -15.28
C LYS A 259 -10.31 -10.30 -15.57
N GLU A 260 -9.42 -10.52 -14.61
CA GLU A 260 -8.37 -11.52 -14.76
C GLU A 260 -8.89 -12.95 -14.58
N THR A 261 -10.03 -13.13 -13.95
CA THR A 261 -10.64 -14.43 -13.69
C THR A 261 -11.19 -15.13 -14.94
N ASP A 262 -11.90 -14.39 -15.79
CA ASP A 262 -12.62 -14.95 -16.95
C ASP A 262 -12.43 -14.15 -18.25
N GLY A 263 -11.66 -13.07 -18.19
CA GLY A 263 -11.41 -12.20 -19.33
C GLY A 263 -12.60 -11.33 -19.76
N SER A 264 -13.70 -11.31 -18.99
CA SER A 264 -14.89 -10.50 -19.32
C SER A 264 -14.60 -9.00 -19.19
N TYR A 265 -15.25 -8.20 -20.04
CA TYR A 265 -15.09 -6.75 -20.05
C TYR A 265 -15.92 -6.07 -18.97
N VAL A 266 -15.32 -5.04 -18.35
CA VAL A 266 -15.97 -4.11 -17.43
C VAL A 266 -15.84 -2.71 -18.00
N VAL A 267 -16.96 -2.06 -18.27
CA VAL A 267 -17.03 -0.68 -18.76
C VAL A 267 -17.48 0.21 -17.62
N LEU A 268 -16.56 1.05 -17.14
CA LEU A 268 -16.83 2.04 -16.10
C LEU A 268 -17.08 3.40 -16.74
N PHE A 269 -18.22 4.00 -16.43
CA PHE A 269 -18.54 5.38 -16.77
C PHE A 269 -18.29 6.29 -15.56
N LEU A 270 -17.57 7.39 -15.79
CA LEU A 270 -17.29 8.41 -14.77
C LEU A 270 -17.19 9.80 -15.42
N ARG A 271 -17.19 10.85 -14.59
CA ARG A 271 -17.07 12.22 -15.07
C ARG A 271 -15.70 12.45 -15.73
N GLY A 272 -15.67 13.18 -16.83
CA GLY A 272 -14.52 13.30 -17.72
C GLY A 272 -13.26 13.89 -17.10
N ASP A 273 -13.37 14.65 -16.02
CA ASP A 273 -12.26 15.28 -15.29
C ASP A 273 -11.61 14.37 -14.22
N LEU A 274 -12.19 13.18 -13.97
CA LEU A 274 -11.73 12.26 -12.92
C LEU A 274 -11.02 11.02 -13.51
N GLU A 275 -10.19 10.38 -12.72
CA GLU A 275 -9.53 9.11 -13.06
C GLU A 275 -10.13 7.94 -12.28
N ALA A 276 -10.20 6.78 -12.90
CA ALA A 276 -10.67 5.56 -12.25
C ALA A 276 -9.62 4.98 -11.30
N SER A 277 -10.07 4.50 -10.13
CA SER A 277 -9.26 3.69 -9.22
C SER A 277 -9.45 2.21 -9.52
N GLN A 278 -8.39 1.55 -9.95
CA GLN A 278 -8.39 0.10 -10.16
C GLN A 278 -8.63 -0.65 -8.85
N THR A 279 -8.09 -0.16 -7.75
CA THR A 279 -8.25 -0.73 -6.40
C THR A 279 -9.73 -0.77 -5.98
N LYS A 280 -10.46 0.34 -6.14
CA LYS A 280 -11.89 0.39 -5.83
C LYS A 280 -12.71 -0.56 -6.71
N LEU A 281 -12.34 -0.67 -7.99
CA LEU A 281 -12.94 -1.61 -8.92
C LEU A 281 -12.71 -3.08 -8.51
N THR A 282 -11.45 -3.45 -8.21
CA THR A 282 -11.08 -4.78 -7.72
C THR A 282 -11.87 -5.15 -6.47
N ASN A 283 -11.97 -4.22 -5.49
CA ASN A 283 -12.72 -4.45 -4.25
C ASN A 283 -14.22 -4.66 -4.49
N TYR A 284 -14.82 -3.87 -5.38
CA TYR A 284 -16.23 -3.98 -5.71
C TYR A 284 -16.57 -5.29 -6.44
N LEU A 285 -15.71 -5.67 -7.40
CA LEU A 285 -15.91 -6.86 -8.23
C LEU A 285 -15.49 -8.16 -7.52
N GLY A 286 -14.69 -8.08 -6.46
CA GLY A 286 -14.12 -9.23 -5.75
C GLY A 286 -13.08 -10.02 -6.57
N CYS A 287 -12.55 -9.43 -7.64
CA CYS A 287 -11.52 -10.02 -8.48
C CYS A 287 -10.61 -8.95 -9.10
N ASP A 288 -9.39 -9.32 -9.42
CA ASP A 288 -8.44 -8.41 -10.06
C ASP A 288 -8.90 -8.05 -11.49
N VAL A 289 -8.64 -6.80 -11.84
CA VAL A 289 -8.92 -6.25 -13.16
C VAL A 289 -7.65 -5.59 -13.73
N ARG A 290 -7.55 -5.56 -15.04
CA ARG A 290 -6.48 -4.84 -15.76
C ARG A 290 -7.08 -3.92 -16.82
N PRO A 291 -6.39 -2.83 -17.21
CA PRO A 291 -6.82 -2.04 -18.36
C PRO A 291 -6.98 -2.93 -19.59
N ALA A 292 -8.12 -2.81 -20.26
CA ALA A 292 -8.44 -3.67 -21.41
C ALA A 292 -7.81 -3.14 -22.69
N ALA A 293 -7.29 -4.04 -23.52
CA ALA A 293 -7.06 -3.76 -24.92
C ALA A 293 -8.39 -3.90 -25.67
N ILE A 294 -8.84 -2.83 -26.31
CA ILE A 294 -10.08 -2.87 -27.10
C ILE A 294 -9.73 -3.40 -28.50
N THR A 295 -10.27 -4.58 -28.80
CA THR A 295 -10.11 -5.23 -30.11
C THR A 295 -11.39 -5.16 -30.91
N PRO A 296 -11.39 -5.38 -32.25
CA PRO A 296 -12.61 -5.42 -33.04
C PRO A 296 -13.66 -6.42 -32.54
N GLU A 297 -13.21 -7.54 -31.97
CA GLU A 297 -14.08 -8.60 -31.44
C GLU A 297 -14.77 -8.19 -30.14
N SER A 298 -14.29 -7.15 -29.44
CA SER A 298 -14.91 -6.66 -28.20
C SER A 298 -16.28 -6.02 -28.42
N GLY A 299 -16.59 -5.62 -29.67
CA GLY A 299 -17.79 -4.85 -29.98
C GLY A 299 -17.79 -3.41 -29.46
N LEU A 300 -16.64 -2.94 -28.91
CA LEU A 300 -16.45 -1.60 -28.38
C LEU A 300 -15.77 -0.69 -29.41
N CYS A 301 -16.23 0.55 -29.49
CA CYS A 301 -15.66 1.55 -30.39
C CYS A 301 -14.69 2.47 -29.61
N ALA A 302 -13.39 2.16 -29.63
CA ALA A 302 -12.37 2.90 -28.89
C ALA A 302 -12.43 4.41 -29.18
N GLY A 303 -12.45 5.23 -28.12
CA GLY A 303 -12.59 6.68 -28.20
C GLY A 303 -14.03 7.18 -28.33
N PHE A 304 -15.02 6.29 -28.56
CA PHE A 304 -16.42 6.64 -28.80
C PHE A 304 -17.43 5.78 -28.00
N ILE A 305 -16.98 5.17 -26.89
CA ILE A 305 -17.82 4.31 -26.05
C ILE A 305 -18.77 5.18 -25.22
N GLY A 306 -20.07 4.87 -25.29
CA GLY A 306 -21.11 5.54 -24.54
C GLY A 306 -22.07 4.56 -23.85
N PRO A 307 -22.82 5.01 -22.84
CA PRO A 307 -23.67 4.14 -22.05
C PRO A 307 -24.96 3.73 -22.77
N VAL A 308 -25.41 4.53 -23.73
CA VAL A 308 -26.68 4.31 -24.45
C VAL A 308 -26.46 3.33 -25.58
N GLY A 309 -27.18 2.21 -25.55
CA GLY A 309 -27.08 1.18 -26.61
C GLY A 309 -25.77 0.40 -26.59
N LEU A 310 -25.10 0.30 -25.47
CA LEU A 310 -23.91 -0.53 -25.32
C LEU A 310 -24.25 -1.99 -25.52
N CYS A 311 -23.40 -2.73 -26.23
CA CYS A 311 -23.61 -4.16 -26.50
C CYS A 311 -23.69 -4.99 -25.21
N GLY A 312 -24.55 -6.00 -25.18
CA GLY A 312 -24.73 -6.89 -24.03
C GLY A 312 -23.53 -7.79 -23.75
N GLY A 313 -23.50 -8.39 -22.55
CA GLY A 313 -22.45 -9.34 -22.13
C GLY A 313 -21.28 -8.73 -21.39
N MET A 314 -21.33 -7.43 -21.07
CA MET A 314 -20.32 -6.72 -20.31
C MET A 314 -20.87 -6.29 -18.94
N THR A 315 -19.98 -6.16 -17.95
CA THR A 315 -20.33 -5.51 -16.69
C THR A 315 -20.25 -3.99 -16.89
N VAL A 316 -21.37 -3.28 -16.72
CA VAL A 316 -21.45 -1.83 -16.84
C VAL A 316 -21.57 -1.22 -15.47
N LEU A 317 -20.70 -0.25 -15.13
CA LEU A 317 -20.64 0.40 -13.84
C LEU A 317 -20.68 1.93 -14.00
N TYR A 318 -21.25 2.61 -13.02
CA TYR A 318 -21.35 4.05 -13.01
C TYR A 318 -20.77 4.64 -11.72
N ASP A 319 -19.90 5.64 -11.88
CA ASP A 319 -19.29 6.33 -10.74
C ASP A 319 -20.22 7.36 -10.13
N THR A 320 -20.14 7.54 -8.82
CA THR A 320 -20.91 8.55 -8.05
C THR A 320 -20.72 9.97 -8.58
N SER A 321 -19.64 10.26 -9.28
CA SER A 321 -19.41 11.57 -9.90
C SER A 321 -20.42 11.92 -11.00
N LEU A 322 -21.16 10.95 -11.52
CA LEU A 322 -22.20 11.17 -12.51
C LEU A 322 -23.59 11.40 -11.88
N GLN A 323 -23.75 11.15 -10.58
CA GLN A 323 -25.02 11.30 -9.91
C GLN A 323 -25.44 12.77 -9.84
N GLY A 324 -26.69 13.06 -10.21
CA GLY A 324 -27.21 14.42 -10.23
C GLY A 324 -26.68 15.31 -11.36
N THR A 325 -26.00 14.73 -12.35
CA THR A 325 -25.58 15.44 -13.57
C THR A 325 -26.68 15.38 -14.64
N GLY A 326 -26.50 16.16 -15.70
CA GLY A 326 -27.36 16.10 -16.89
C GLY A 326 -26.75 16.86 -18.05
N ASN A 327 -27.32 16.71 -19.23
CA ASN A 327 -26.81 17.26 -20.49
C ASN A 327 -25.35 16.90 -20.78
N LEU A 328 -24.93 15.70 -20.33
CA LEU A 328 -23.55 15.25 -20.51
C LEU A 328 -23.27 14.93 -21.98
N VAL A 329 -21.99 15.02 -22.35
CA VAL A 329 -21.45 14.52 -23.60
C VAL A 329 -20.85 13.13 -23.38
N CYS A 330 -21.19 12.16 -24.23
CA CYS A 330 -20.65 10.78 -24.15
C CYS A 330 -20.38 10.23 -25.54
N GLY A 331 -19.70 9.08 -25.64
CA GLY A 331 -19.56 8.36 -26.89
C GLY A 331 -20.94 7.88 -27.44
N ALA A 332 -21.05 7.73 -28.74
CA ALA A 332 -22.27 7.24 -29.42
C ALA A 332 -22.13 5.78 -29.90
N ASN A 333 -21.13 5.03 -29.40
CA ASN A 333 -20.76 3.66 -29.81
C ASN A 333 -20.55 3.52 -31.34
N ARG A 334 -20.20 4.62 -31.97
CA ARG A 334 -19.96 4.72 -33.40
C ARG A 334 -18.74 5.59 -33.67
N GLN A 335 -17.85 5.12 -34.56
CA GLN A 335 -16.64 5.82 -34.99
C GLN A 335 -16.97 7.23 -35.49
N GLY A 336 -16.32 8.25 -34.94
CA GLY A 336 -16.47 9.65 -35.31
C GLY A 336 -17.72 10.33 -34.77
N PHE A 337 -18.43 9.73 -33.80
CA PHE A 337 -19.67 10.29 -33.26
C PHE A 337 -19.71 10.28 -31.74
N HIS A 338 -20.24 11.38 -31.18
CA HIS A 338 -20.62 11.49 -29.77
C HIS A 338 -22.08 11.86 -29.63
N SER A 339 -22.63 11.70 -28.42
CA SER A 339 -23.97 12.15 -28.08
C SER A 339 -23.89 13.29 -27.07
N THR A 340 -24.73 14.31 -27.24
CA THR A 340 -24.93 15.44 -26.32
C THR A 340 -26.30 15.32 -25.66
N GLY A 341 -26.50 15.97 -24.51
CA GLY A 341 -27.78 15.95 -23.82
C GLY A 341 -28.07 14.67 -23.05
N LEU A 342 -27.03 13.85 -22.74
CA LEU A 342 -27.21 12.62 -21.98
C LEU A 342 -27.73 12.90 -20.58
N GLN A 343 -28.78 12.15 -20.20
CA GLN A 343 -29.30 12.04 -18.84
C GLN A 343 -29.39 10.53 -18.51
N LEU A 344 -28.57 10.06 -17.61
CA LEU A 344 -28.37 8.62 -17.40
C LEU A 344 -29.67 7.88 -17.03
N GLU A 345 -30.45 8.40 -16.08
CA GLU A 345 -31.70 7.77 -15.62
C GLU A 345 -32.78 7.76 -16.69
N ARG A 346 -32.79 8.73 -17.63
CA ARG A 346 -33.71 8.79 -18.74
C ARG A 346 -33.30 7.84 -19.88
N ASP A 347 -31.98 7.83 -20.18
CA ASP A 347 -31.48 7.23 -21.43
C ASP A 347 -30.95 5.81 -21.23
N CYS A 348 -30.56 5.45 -19.99
CA CYS A 348 -29.99 4.14 -19.63
C CYS A 348 -30.90 3.34 -18.68
N GLY A 349 -31.98 3.93 -18.14
CA GLY A 349 -32.88 3.29 -17.17
C GLY A 349 -32.34 3.34 -15.74
N THR A 350 -32.52 2.25 -14.99
CA THR A 350 -32.05 2.20 -13.59
C THR A 350 -30.52 2.18 -13.55
N VAL A 351 -29.95 3.15 -12.87
CA VAL A 351 -28.49 3.32 -12.70
C VAL A 351 -28.14 3.25 -11.22
N GLU A 352 -27.19 2.37 -10.87
CA GLU A 352 -26.61 2.29 -9.54
C GLU A 352 -25.24 2.94 -9.56
N TYR A 353 -25.01 3.86 -8.61
CA TYR A 353 -23.77 4.64 -8.51
C TYR A 353 -22.90 4.14 -7.38
N HIS A 354 -21.61 3.94 -7.66
CA HIS A 354 -20.61 3.58 -6.67
C HIS A 354 -19.35 4.45 -6.84
N ASP A 355 -18.59 4.63 -5.77
CA ASP A 355 -17.36 5.41 -5.80
C ASP A 355 -16.20 4.59 -6.41
N PHE A 356 -15.86 4.90 -7.64
CA PHE A 356 -14.74 4.30 -8.39
C PHE A 356 -13.66 5.31 -8.78
N ALA A 357 -13.89 6.60 -8.58
CA ALA A 357 -12.93 7.62 -8.96
C ALA A 357 -11.82 7.81 -7.91
N LYS A 358 -10.63 8.20 -8.37
CA LYS A 358 -9.54 8.67 -7.50
C LYS A 358 -9.83 10.07 -7.02
N LEU A 359 -9.49 10.36 -5.76
CA LEU A 359 -9.58 11.70 -5.21
C LEU A 359 -8.51 12.61 -5.86
N PRO A 360 -8.90 13.65 -6.65
CA PRO A 360 -7.95 14.48 -7.37
C PRO A 360 -7.29 15.54 -6.47
N ASP A 361 -6.15 16.08 -6.94
CA ASP A 361 -5.56 17.31 -6.36
C ASP A 361 -6.55 18.48 -6.50
N GLY A 362 -6.67 19.31 -5.47
CA GLY A 362 -7.70 20.36 -5.40
C GLY A 362 -9.11 19.84 -5.13
N GLY A 363 -9.29 18.52 -5.03
CA GLY A 363 -10.61 17.90 -4.82
C GLY A 363 -11.25 18.21 -3.47
N VAL A 364 -12.51 17.81 -3.35
CA VAL A 364 -13.32 18.01 -2.14
C VAL A 364 -12.93 16.96 -1.09
N CYS A 365 -12.62 17.43 0.12
CA CYS A 365 -12.34 16.54 1.23
C CYS A 365 -13.61 15.78 1.66
N PRO A 366 -13.59 14.42 1.72
CA PRO A 366 -14.77 13.65 2.09
C PRO A 366 -15.19 13.83 3.56
N VAL A 367 -14.30 14.39 4.40
CA VAL A 367 -14.57 14.59 5.84
C VAL A 367 -15.13 16.00 6.13
N CYS A 368 -14.50 17.06 5.60
CA CYS A 368 -14.91 18.44 5.92
C CYS A 368 -15.64 19.16 4.78
N GLY A 369 -15.79 18.54 3.62
CA GLY A 369 -16.49 19.09 2.46
C GLY A 369 -15.80 20.27 1.75
N ARG A 370 -14.56 20.62 2.14
CA ARG A 370 -13.83 21.74 1.53
C ARG A 370 -12.97 21.27 0.35
N PRO A 371 -12.81 22.08 -0.72
CA PRO A 371 -11.92 21.80 -1.83
C PRO A 371 -10.45 22.11 -1.44
N ALA A 372 -9.94 21.36 -0.48
CA ALA A 372 -8.64 21.60 0.16
C ALA A 372 -7.71 20.38 0.13
N ILE A 373 -7.98 19.42 -0.74
CA ILE A 373 -7.11 18.27 -0.95
C ILE A 373 -5.84 18.69 -1.70
N ARG A 374 -4.69 18.22 -1.18
CA ARG A 374 -3.41 18.25 -1.88
C ARG A 374 -2.92 16.83 -2.02
N VAL A 375 -2.53 16.46 -3.24
CA VAL A 375 -1.93 15.15 -3.52
C VAL A 375 -0.42 15.29 -3.45
N SER A 376 0.20 14.52 -2.55
CA SER A 376 1.64 14.45 -2.36
C SER A 376 2.15 13.08 -2.69
N ARG A 377 3.43 12.97 -3.05
CA ARG A 377 4.10 11.68 -3.17
C ARG A 377 4.56 11.20 -1.79
N GLY A 378 4.57 9.89 -1.58
CA GLY A 378 5.02 9.28 -0.34
C GLY A 378 5.67 7.93 -0.51
N VAL A 379 6.48 7.55 0.48
CA VAL A 379 7.05 6.20 0.64
C VAL A 379 6.42 5.57 1.86
N GLU A 380 5.83 4.40 1.71
CA GLU A 380 5.34 3.59 2.81
C GLU A 380 6.51 3.03 3.63
N VAL A 381 6.59 3.40 4.91
CA VAL A 381 7.63 2.92 5.84
C VAL A 381 7.14 1.80 6.75
N GLY A 382 5.83 1.65 6.87
CA GLY A 382 5.18 0.58 7.63
C GLY A 382 3.69 0.55 7.39
N ASN A 383 3.06 -0.56 7.73
CA ASN A 383 1.62 -0.74 7.62
C ASN A 383 1.06 -1.56 8.78
N ILE A 384 -0.23 -1.39 9.03
CA ILE A 384 -0.97 -2.13 10.05
C ILE A 384 -2.36 -2.48 9.52
N PHE A 385 -2.84 -3.70 9.81
CA PHE A 385 -4.10 -4.24 9.28
C PHE A 385 -4.93 -4.90 10.39
N GLN A 386 -6.24 -4.70 10.33
CA GLN A 386 -7.22 -5.53 11.03
C GLN A 386 -7.69 -6.62 10.06
N LEU A 387 -7.10 -7.81 10.14
CA LEU A 387 -7.37 -8.92 9.23
C LEU A 387 -8.67 -9.66 9.53
N GLY A 388 -9.23 -9.47 10.73
CA GLY A 388 -10.39 -10.23 11.18
C GLY A 388 -10.11 -11.73 11.29
N ALA A 389 -11.04 -12.56 10.86
CA ALA A 389 -10.93 -14.02 10.93
C ALA A 389 -10.41 -14.67 9.63
N LYS A 390 -9.99 -13.90 8.63
CA LYS A 390 -9.64 -14.42 7.29
C LYS A 390 -8.70 -15.62 7.36
N TYR A 391 -7.55 -15.49 7.99
CA TYR A 391 -6.54 -16.55 8.07
C TYR A 391 -6.86 -17.58 9.14
N THR A 392 -7.29 -17.14 10.31
CA THR A 392 -7.62 -18.03 11.42
C THR A 392 -8.77 -18.97 11.07
N GLN A 393 -9.76 -18.49 10.35
CA GLN A 393 -10.90 -19.30 9.88
C GLN A 393 -10.46 -20.29 8.78
N ALA A 394 -9.74 -19.83 7.76
CA ALA A 394 -9.28 -20.66 6.66
C ALA A 394 -8.37 -21.79 7.14
N MET A 395 -7.49 -21.52 8.12
CA MET A 395 -6.56 -22.49 8.70
C MET A 395 -7.10 -23.24 9.92
N GLY A 396 -8.41 -23.16 10.18
CA GLY A 396 -9.07 -23.95 11.21
C GLY A 396 -8.67 -23.64 12.66
N MET A 397 -8.12 -22.43 12.93
CA MET A 397 -7.79 -22.04 14.30
C MET A 397 -9.05 -21.79 15.12
N ARG A 398 -9.17 -22.47 16.26
CA ARG A 398 -10.33 -22.39 17.17
C ARG A 398 -9.87 -22.24 18.61
N TYR A 399 -10.69 -21.58 19.43
CA TYR A 399 -10.53 -21.56 20.87
C TYR A 399 -11.87 -21.85 21.56
N VAL A 400 -11.80 -22.41 22.75
CA VAL A 400 -12.96 -22.61 23.61
C VAL A 400 -13.14 -21.37 24.49
N ASP A 401 -14.31 -20.73 24.37
CA ASP A 401 -14.67 -19.54 25.14
C ASP A 401 -15.15 -19.95 26.57
N ALA A 402 -15.36 -18.94 27.42
CA ALA A 402 -15.80 -19.15 28.80
C ALA A 402 -17.15 -19.86 28.92
N ASP A 403 -17.99 -19.79 27.91
CA ASP A 403 -19.29 -20.48 27.82
C ASP A 403 -19.18 -21.93 27.30
N GLY A 404 -17.96 -22.41 27.00
CA GLY A 404 -17.70 -23.74 26.46
C GLY A 404 -17.90 -23.86 24.96
N THR A 405 -18.26 -22.79 24.26
CA THR A 405 -18.42 -22.79 22.78
C THR A 405 -17.08 -22.62 22.06
N GLU A 406 -16.94 -23.27 20.90
CA GLU A 406 -15.79 -23.06 20.02
C GLU A 406 -16.01 -21.81 19.17
N LYS A 407 -15.01 -20.92 19.15
CA LYS A 407 -15.01 -19.69 18.39
C LYS A 407 -13.72 -19.53 17.58
N THR A 408 -13.78 -18.75 16.50
CA THR A 408 -12.61 -18.38 15.69
C THR A 408 -12.03 -17.06 16.22
N PRO A 409 -10.73 -16.98 16.52
CA PRO A 409 -10.13 -15.72 16.92
C PRO A 409 -9.98 -14.77 15.72
N VAL A 410 -10.01 -13.48 16.01
CA VAL A 410 -9.66 -12.43 15.03
C VAL A 410 -8.22 -12.00 15.21
N MET A 411 -7.57 -11.54 14.13
CA MET A 411 -6.16 -11.18 14.16
C MET A 411 -5.89 -9.84 13.45
N GLY A 412 -4.79 -9.23 13.88
CA GLY A 412 -4.18 -8.09 13.20
C GLY A 412 -2.76 -8.43 12.76
N CYS A 413 -2.26 -7.74 11.72
CA CYS A 413 -0.85 -7.81 11.36
C CYS A 413 -0.23 -6.41 11.21
N TYR A 414 1.09 -6.31 11.45
CA TYR A 414 1.78 -5.05 11.63
C TYR A 414 3.20 -5.16 11.07
N GLY A 415 3.49 -4.51 9.93
CA GLY A 415 4.73 -4.63 9.17
C GLY A 415 5.59 -3.37 9.16
N ILE A 416 6.93 -3.51 9.27
CA ILE A 416 7.91 -2.45 9.03
C ILE A 416 9.07 -3.04 8.24
N GLY A 417 9.37 -2.49 7.06
CA GLY A 417 10.54 -2.84 6.28
C GLY A 417 11.79 -2.12 6.81
N VAL A 418 12.71 -2.83 7.46
CA VAL A 418 13.89 -2.24 8.13
C VAL A 418 14.81 -1.51 7.15
N GLY A 419 15.07 -2.10 5.98
CA GLY A 419 15.89 -1.49 4.94
C GLY A 419 15.25 -0.25 4.34
N ARG A 420 13.93 -0.30 4.10
CA ARG A 420 13.16 0.84 3.60
C ARG A 420 13.13 1.99 4.62
N LEU A 421 12.97 1.68 5.91
CA LEU A 421 13.06 2.68 6.98
C LEU A 421 14.42 3.39 6.99
N ALA A 422 15.53 2.64 6.87
CA ALA A 422 16.87 3.22 6.75
C ALA A 422 17.00 4.11 5.50
N ALA A 423 16.46 3.69 4.35
CA ALA A 423 16.46 4.48 3.12
C ALA A 423 15.67 5.79 3.28
N CYS A 424 14.52 5.75 3.95
CA CYS A 424 13.70 6.92 4.23
C CYS A 424 14.40 7.92 5.16
N VAL A 425 15.17 7.45 6.14
CA VAL A 425 16.02 8.35 6.94
C VAL A 425 17.05 9.04 6.05
N CYS A 426 17.73 8.29 5.16
CA CYS A 426 18.67 8.89 4.21
C CYS A 426 18.00 9.92 3.29
N GLU A 427 16.75 9.67 2.87
CA GLU A 427 16.03 10.55 1.95
C GLU A 427 15.78 11.95 2.52
N VAL A 428 15.54 12.06 3.82
CA VAL A 428 15.23 13.35 4.47
C VAL A 428 16.35 13.88 5.36
N ARG A 429 17.34 13.04 5.67
CA ARG A 429 18.50 13.39 6.53
C ARG A 429 19.80 13.20 5.74
N HIS A 430 20.07 14.10 4.82
CA HIS A 430 21.30 14.12 4.04
C HIS A 430 21.74 15.55 3.74
N ASP A 431 23.02 15.68 3.36
CA ASP A 431 23.60 16.87 2.78
C ASP A 431 24.30 16.52 1.46
N ASP A 432 25.08 17.45 0.91
CA ASP A 432 25.82 17.27 -0.34
C ASP A 432 26.90 16.17 -0.23
N HIS A 433 27.29 15.77 0.99
CA HIS A 433 28.30 14.76 1.24
C HIS A 433 27.72 13.37 1.53
N GLY A 434 26.43 13.26 1.82
CA GLY A 434 25.74 11.98 2.03
C GLY A 434 24.77 11.95 3.21
N PRO A 435 24.46 10.76 3.75
CA PRO A 435 23.53 10.61 4.85
C PRO A 435 24.00 11.27 6.14
N VAL A 436 23.13 12.05 6.78
CA VAL A 436 23.31 12.60 8.12
C VAL A 436 22.46 11.78 9.09
N TRP A 437 23.06 10.75 9.69
CA TRP A 437 22.32 9.83 10.55
C TRP A 437 21.97 10.46 11.89
N PRO A 438 20.72 10.36 12.37
CA PRO A 438 20.35 10.65 13.75
C PRO A 438 21.21 9.81 14.71
N LEU A 439 21.64 10.40 15.83
CA LEU A 439 22.57 9.75 16.77
C LEU A 439 22.08 8.39 17.27
N ALA A 440 20.75 8.23 17.41
CA ALA A 440 20.12 6.98 17.85
C ALA A 440 20.41 5.80 16.92
N ILE A 441 20.64 6.06 15.63
CA ILE A 441 20.86 5.02 14.60
C ILE A 441 22.19 5.19 13.85
N ALA A 442 22.97 6.24 14.15
CA ALA A 442 24.26 6.46 13.52
C ALA A 442 25.16 5.22 13.64
N PRO A 443 25.86 4.81 12.55
CA PRO A 443 26.68 3.59 12.57
C PRO A 443 27.80 3.66 13.63
N TRP A 444 28.32 4.85 13.87
CA TRP A 444 29.21 5.20 14.98
C TRP A 444 28.81 6.57 15.53
N GLN A 445 28.97 6.76 16.83
CA GLN A 445 28.64 8.03 17.49
C GLN A 445 29.75 9.06 17.31
N VAL A 446 30.99 8.59 17.15
CA VAL A 446 32.19 9.39 16.97
C VAL A 446 33.05 8.85 15.85
N HIS A 447 33.54 9.72 14.99
CA HIS A 447 34.62 9.43 14.03
C HIS A 447 35.89 10.15 14.51
N LEU A 448 36.87 9.38 14.92
CA LEU A 448 38.18 9.89 15.40
C LEU A 448 39.20 9.81 14.27
N CYS A 449 39.67 10.96 13.79
CA CYS A 449 40.70 11.06 12.75
C CYS A 449 42.04 11.53 13.35
N CYS A 450 43.05 10.67 13.31
CA CYS A 450 44.44 11.05 13.68
C CYS A 450 45.11 11.66 12.45
N LEU A 451 45.20 12.98 12.38
CA LEU A 451 45.74 13.70 11.22
C LEU A 451 47.25 13.56 11.06
N ARG A 452 47.98 13.29 12.15
CA ARG A 452 49.44 13.10 12.22
C ARG A 452 49.77 11.74 12.84
N ALA A 453 49.40 10.66 12.13
CA ALA A 453 49.70 9.30 12.60
C ALA A 453 51.20 8.96 12.57
N ASP A 454 52.00 9.76 11.89
CA ASP A 454 53.46 9.75 11.85
C ASP A 454 54.12 10.37 13.10
N ASP A 455 53.41 11.25 13.81
CA ASP A 455 53.85 11.84 15.07
C ASP A 455 53.46 10.95 16.25
N ALA A 456 54.44 10.42 16.97
CA ALA A 456 54.23 9.48 18.06
C ALA A 456 53.39 10.05 19.20
N GLY A 457 53.50 11.36 19.50
CA GLY A 457 52.74 12.02 20.55
C GLY A 457 51.25 12.15 20.16
N THR A 458 50.98 12.62 18.96
CA THR A 458 49.59 12.72 18.40
C THR A 458 48.90 11.35 18.31
N LYS A 459 49.67 10.34 17.83
CA LYS A 459 49.13 8.97 17.77
C LYS A 459 48.77 8.41 19.14
N ALA A 460 49.70 8.55 20.13
CA ALA A 460 49.44 8.07 21.48
C ALA A 460 48.23 8.77 22.15
N ALA A 461 48.05 10.08 21.91
CA ALA A 461 46.88 10.81 22.40
C ALA A 461 45.60 10.33 21.76
N ALA A 462 45.57 10.07 20.43
CA ALA A 462 44.43 9.54 19.71
C ALA A 462 44.07 8.11 20.18
N ASP A 463 45.09 7.24 20.36
CA ASP A 463 44.90 5.87 20.87
C ASP A 463 44.31 5.88 22.29
N ALA A 464 44.80 6.77 23.17
CA ALA A 464 44.27 6.94 24.52
C ALA A 464 42.83 7.44 24.52
N LEU A 465 42.53 8.42 23.68
CA LEU A 465 41.15 8.94 23.52
C LEU A 465 40.20 7.83 23.00
N TYR A 466 40.62 7.07 21.98
CA TYR A 466 39.88 5.95 21.47
C TYR A 466 39.55 4.93 22.57
N ALA A 467 40.54 4.50 23.31
CA ALA A 467 40.37 3.56 24.42
C ALA A 467 39.45 4.11 25.52
N SER A 468 39.56 5.39 25.85
CA SER A 468 38.68 6.04 26.82
C SER A 468 37.23 6.09 26.36
N LEU A 469 36.96 6.46 25.10
CA LEU A 469 35.62 6.50 24.53
C LEU A 469 35.00 5.13 24.54
N GLN A 470 35.73 4.07 24.07
CA GLN A 470 35.27 2.69 24.10
C GLN A 470 34.93 2.20 25.52
N LYS A 471 35.80 2.52 26.51
CA LYS A 471 35.57 2.15 27.91
C LYS A 471 34.26 2.75 28.45
N ASN A 472 33.88 3.93 27.95
CA ASN A 472 32.61 4.60 28.32
C ASN A 472 31.41 4.20 27.44
N GLY A 473 31.52 3.13 26.63
CA GLY A 473 30.47 2.62 25.82
C GLY A 473 30.13 3.44 24.56
N VAL A 474 31.04 4.38 24.18
CA VAL A 474 30.85 5.17 22.97
C VAL A 474 31.34 4.38 21.75
N GLU A 475 30.50 4.30 20.74
CA GLU A 475 30.85 3.65 19.45
C GLU A 475 31.72 4.60 18.62
N VAL A 476 32.98 4.23 18.41
CA VAL A 476 33.97 5.05 17.71
C VAL A 476 34.45 4.35 16.44
N LEU A 477 34.48 5.08 15.34
CA LEU A 477 35.24 4.73 14.14
C LEU A 477 36.61 5.43 14.25
N TYR A 478 37.71 4.65 14.22
CA TYR A 478 39.11 5.17 14.32
C TYR A 478 39.97 4.58 13.22
#